data_7b10b45c6bc2c3f2fec4b783bcb2ccb7
#
_entry.id   7b10b45c6bc2c3f2fec4b783bcb2ccb7
#
_cell.length_a   1.000
_cell.length_b   1.000
_cell.length_c   1.000
_cell.angle_alpha   90.00
_cell.angle_beta   90.00
_cell.angle_gamma   90.00
#
_symmetry.space_group_name_H-M   'P 1'
#
loop_
_entity.id
_entity.type
_entity.pdbx_description
1 polymer ?
#
loop_
_entity_poly.entity_id
_entity_poly.type
_entity_poly.pdbx_seq_one_letter_code
_entity_poly.pdbx_strand_id
1 'polypeptide(L)'
;MSAKDKIIEIINKDSFVSLEEFMSISLHDKDYGYYRTKDPIGVHGDFITSPEISQLYGEMLGLWLSHQIISKGIKKLNLIELGPGKGTLMSDIMRTLDKSVKIKVLINLHFLENNISFNKKLTKLFPSANFHSDIKTMPDGYSIYIANEFFDALPITQITKENNLLKYAVVKSDKPNCFYKEFINIKDNDSKFYLPSNLNLKNGDIYEFSKEADSILNTIAKKIKDSNGLFLFTDYGYKNLKFKNTLSAMQNNRVTNFFDNIGTQDLTSHVNFDNIKIKLENQGIKNIRFMTQSQFLKEMGIELRASKLIESNPMNEESIMIGLNRLIALDQMGSLFKVIFTEYN
;
A
#
# COMPACT_ATOMS: atom_id res chain seq x y z
N MET A 1 -1.10 -18.88 -22.18
CA MET A 1 -2.22 -18.09 -21.63
C MET A 1 -1.61 -16.87 -20.96
N SER A 2 -2.20 -15.70 -21.05
CA SER A 2 -1.78 -14.47 -20.39
C SER A 2 -2.90 -13.96 -19.46
N ALA A 3 -2.64 -12.94 -18.63
CA ALA A 3 -3.70 -12.28 -17.87
C ALA A 3 -4.84 -11.79 -18.77
N LYS A 4 -4.48 -11.26 -19.95
CA LYS A 4 -5.43 -10.82 -20.97
C LYS A 4 -6.29 -11.97 -21.50
N ASP A 5 -5.70 -13.13 -21.81
CA ASP A 5 -6.45 -14.30 -22.30
C ASP A 5 -7.46 -14.77 -21.27
N LYS A 6 -7.08 -14.79 -20.00
CA LYS A 6 -7.96 -15.15 -18.89
C LYS A 6 -9.14 -14.20 -18.73
N ILE A 7 -8.91 -12.91 -18.87
CA ILE A 7 -9.96 -11.89 -18.86
C ILE A 7 -10.92 -12.08 -20.05
N ILE A 8 -10.40 -12.34 -21.25
CA ILE A 8 -11.22 -12.62 -22.45
C ILE A 8 -12.08 -13.85 -22.22
N GLU A 9 -11.54 -14.91 -21.64
CA GLU A 9 -12.30 -16.13 -21.34
C GLU A 9 -13.49 -15.86 -20.41
N ILE A 10 -13.27 -15.07 -19.34
CA ILE A 10 -14.34 -14.65 -18.43
C ILE A 10 -15.41 -13.81 -19.16
N ILE A 11 -14.97 -12.82 -19.95
CA ILE A 11 -15.90 -11.96 -20.71
C ILE A 11 -16.73 -12.78 -21.71
N ASN A 12 -16.13 -13.74 -22.40
CA ASN A 12 -16.83 -14.60 -23.35
C ASN A 12 -17.90 -15.49 -22.65
N LYS A 13 -17.65 -15.89 -21.40
CA LYS A 13 -18.57 -16.71 -20.62
C LYS A 13 -19.66 -15.88 -19.95
N ASP A 14 -19.29 -14.78 -19.30
CA ASP A 14 -20.16 -14.04 -18.38
C ASP A 14 -20.56 -12.66 -18.91
N SER A 15 -20.15 -12.32 -20.13
CA SER A 15 -20.39 -11.04 -20.84
C SER A 15 -19.63 -9.84 -20.27
N PHE A 16 -18.99 -9.95 -19.14
CA PHE A 16 -18.15 -8.94 -18.51
C PHE A 16 -17.28 -9.54 -17.41
N VAL A 17 -16.28 -8.80 -16.97
CA VAL A 17 -15.54 -9.04 -15.71
C VAL A 17 -15.67 -7.80 -14.82
N SER A 18 -15.83 -7.95 -13.50
CA SER A 18 -15.85 -6.78 -12.61
C SER A 18 -14.51 -6.04 -12.64
N LEU A 19 -14.50 -4.73 -12.39
CA LEU A 19 -13.25 -3.95 -12.32
C LEU A 19 -12.30 -4.51 -11.25
N GLU A 20 -12.84 -4.92 -10.10
CA GLU A 20 -12.10 -5.55 -9.01
C GLU A 20 -11.40 -6.84 -9.50
N GLU A 21 -12.11 -7.72 -10.19
CA GLU A 21 -11.56 -8.97 -10.72
C GLU A 21 -10.57 -8.72 -11.88
N PHE A 22 -10.85 -7.73 -12.74
CA PHE A 22 -9.92 -7.29 -13.78
C PHE A 22 -8.57 -6.86 -13.17
N MET A 23 -8.59 -6.02 -12.13
CA MET A 23 -7.38 -5.60 -11.42
C MET A 23 -6.70 -6.78 -10.73
N SER A 24 -7.46 -7.64 -10.06
CA SER A 24 -6.92 -8.84 -9.39
C SER A 24 -6.17 -9.74 -10.37
N ILE A 25 -6.74 -10.02 -11.54
CA ILE A 25 -6.08 -10.83 -12.57
C ILE A 25 -4.86 -10.10 -13.14
N SER A 26 -5.00 -8.82 -13.45
CA SER A 26 -3.92 -8.04 -14.08
C SER A 26 -2.71 -7.88 -13.15
N LEU A 27 -2.92 -7.71 -11.84
CA LEU A 27 -1.87 -7.41 -10.88
C LEU A 27 -1.39 -8.65 -10.10
N HIS A 28 -2.31 -9.52 -9.68
CA HIS A 28 -2.05 -10.51 -8.64
C HIS A 28 -2.27 -11.97 -9.08
N ASP A 29 -2.68 -12.22 -10.33
CA ASP A 29 -2.80 -13.60 -10.83
C ASP A 29 -1.49 -14.37 -10.60
N LYS A 30 -1.59 -15.59 -10.10
CA LYS A 30 -0.42 -16.38 -9.66
C LYS A 30 0.60 -16.67 -10.78
N ASP A 31 0.14 -16.75 -12.03
CA ASP A 31 0.95 -17.14 -13.19
C ASP A 31 1.27 -15.96 -14.10
N TYR A 32 0.39 -14.95 -14.16
CA TYR A 32 0.43 -13.88 -15.16
C TYR A 32 0.33 -12.48 -14.59
N GLY A 33 0.11 -12.32 -13.28
CA GLY A 33 -0.06 -11.02 -12.64
C GLY A 33 1.24 -10.21 -12.63
N TYR A 34 1.10 -8.90 -12.82
CA TYR A 34 2.20 -7.96 -12.87
C TYR A 34 3.15 -8.08 -11.66
N TYR A 35 2.61 -8.00 -10.43
CA TYR A 35 3.39 -8.12 -9.19
C TYR A 35 3.92 -9.53 -8.92
N ARG A 36 3.49 -10.53 -9.68
CA ARG A 36 3.96 -11.92 -9.51
C ARG A 36 5.11 -12.27 -10.43
N THR A 37 5.14 -11.64 -11.60
CA THR A 37 6.03 -12.03 -12.71
C THR A 37 7.14 -11.02 -12.97
N LYS A 38 7.00 -9.76 -12.52
CA LYS A 38 7.96 -8.69 -12.78
C LYS A 38 8.69 -8.23 -11.53
N ASP A 39 9.77 -7.50 -11.73
CA ASP A 39 10.47 -6.66 -10.74
C ASP A 39 10.22 -5.18 -11.10
N PRO A 40 9.06 -4.61 -10.67
CA PRO A 40 8.60 -3.32 -11.14
C PRO A 40 9.27 -2.14 -10.43
N ILE A 41 9.97 -2.37 -9.32
CA ILE A 41 10.44 -1.33 -8.41
C ILE A 41 11.86 -0.88 -8.79
N GLY A 42 12.12 0.44 -8.72
CA GLY A 42 13.44 1.05 -8.79
C GLY A 42 13.77 1.69 -10.14
N VAL A 43 15.02 2.16 -10.31
CA VAL A 43 15.47 2.99 -11.43
C VAL A 43 15.22 2.35 -12.82
N HIS A 44 15.25 1.03 -12.89
CA HIS A 44 14.98 0.26 -14.12
C HIS A 44 13.57 -0.35 -14.14
N GLY A 45 12.74 -0.02 -13.15
CA GLY A 45 11.36 -0.47 -13.04
C GLY A 45 10.35 0.53 -13.61
N ASP A 46 9.09 0.24 -13.39
CA ASP A 46 7.99 1.10 -13.85
C ASP A 46 7.76 2.29 -12.90
N PHE A 47 8.24 2.22 -11.64
CA PHE A 47 8.13 3.28 -10.63
C PHE A 47 9.22 3.18 -9.55
N ILE A 48 9.41 4.27 -8.82
CA ILE A 48 10.37 4.38 -7.72
C ILE A 48 9.61 4.73 -6.44
N THR A 49 9.65 3.85 -5.44
CA THR A 49 9.03 4.03 -4.13
C THR A 49 9.88 4.90 -3.19
N SER A 50 9.27 5.43 -2.13
CA SER A 50 9.94 6.27 -1.13
C SER A 50 11.25 5.66 -0.58
N PRO A 51 11.32 4.36 -0.23
CA PRO A 51 12.57 3.73 0.21
C PRO A 51 13.67 3.68 -0.85
N GLU A 52 13.31 3.58 -2.13
CA GLU A 52 14.28 3.55 -3.24
C GLU A 52 14.83 4.94 -3.61
N ILE A 53 14.14 6.01 -3.18
CA ILE A 53 14.60 7.39 -3.40
C ILE A 53 15.77 7.73 -2.47
N SER A 54 15.62 7.40 -1.18
CA SER A 54 16.63 7.75 -0.18
C SER A 54 16.51 6.90 1.08
N GLN A 55 17.66 6.43 1.59
CA GLN A 55 17.75 5.77 2.90
C GLN A 55 17.18 6.63 4.05
N LEU A 56 17.11 7.95 3.89
CA LEU A 56 16.54 8.85 4.88
C LEU A 56 15.09 8.46 5.23
N TYR A 57 14.32 7.97 4.26
CA TYR A 57 12.95 7.54 4.48
C TYR A 57 12.87 6.38 5.48
N GLY A 58 13.55 5.28 5.21
CA GLY A 58 13.56 4.11 6.09
C GLY A 58 14.20 4.40 7.45
N GLU A 59 15.22 5.31 7.50
CA GLU A 59 15.80 5.75 8.76
C GLU A 59 14.78 6.51 9.64
N MET A 60 13.90 7.34 9.06
CA MET A 60 12.84 8.03 9.84
C MET A 60 11.81 7.05 10.39
N LEU A 61 11.38 6.06 9.62
CA LEU A 61 10.50 4.99 10.11
C LEU A 61 11.19 4.17 11.20
N GLY A 62 12.48 3.87 11.04
CA GLY A 62 13.29 3.20 12.05
C GLY A 62 13.42 4.01 13.36
N LEU A 63 13.54 5.34 13.28
CA LEU A 63 13.55 6.21 14.46
C LEU A 63 12.19 6.24 15.16
N TRP A 64 11.09 6.35 14.40
CA TRP A 64 9.74 6.22 14.95
C TRP A 64 9.59 4.89 15.70
N LEU A 65 10.00 3.79 15.09
CA LEU A 65 9.93 2.46 15.69
C LEU A 65 10.81 2.35 16.93
N SER A 66 12.03 2.90 16.90
CA SER A 66 12.94 2.98 18.07
C SER A 66 12.28 3.70 19.24
N HIS A 67 11.63 4.82 18.97
CA HIS A 67 10.89 5.57 19.98
C HIS A 67 9.77 4.73 20.60
N GLN A 68 8.97 4.01 19.78
CA GLN A 68 7.92 3.12 20.28
C GLN A 68 8.49 2.00 21.15
N ILE A 69 9.57 1.37 20.72
CA ILE A 69 10.23 0.28 21.47
C ILE A 69 10.76 0.75 22.83
N ILE A 70 11.47 1.89 22.84
CA ILE A 70 12.11 2.41 24.07
C ILE A 70 11.06 2.93 25.05
N SER A 71 10.13 3.77 24.57
CA SER A 71 9.11 4.40 25.42
C SER A 71 8.18 3.37 26.10
N LYS A 72 8.01 2.20 25.51
CA LYS A 72 7.16 1.10 26.03
C LYS A 72 7.92 0.00 26.73
N GLY A 73 9.24 0.03 26.69
CA GLY A 73 10.04 -1.05 27.23
C GLY A 73 9.79 -2.40 26.54
N ILE A 74 9.49 -2.39 25.22
CA ILE A 74 9.20 -3.60 24.47
C ILE A 74 10.43 -4.49 24.45
N LYS A 75 10.31 -5.74 24.89
CA LYS A 75 11.39 -6.72 24.93
C LYS A 75 11.34 -7.73 23.79
N LYS A 76 10.15 -7.96 23.25
CA LYS A 76 9.91 -8.89 22.14
C LYS A 76 8.77 -8.35 21.28
N LEU A 77 8.95 -8.38 19.96
CA LEU A 77 7.91 -7.99 19.00
C LEU A 77 8.03 -8.77 17.70
N ASN A 78 6.91 -8.87 17.01
CA ASN A 78 6.87 -9.25 15.60
C ASN A 78 6.84 -7.96 14.77
N LEU A 79 7.85 -7.77 13.93
CA LEU A 79 7.91 -6.65 12.99
C LEU A 79 7.49 -7.17 11.63
N ILE A 80 6.38 -6.64 11.12
CA ILE A 80 5.68 -7.17 9.96
C ILE A 80 5.65 -6.10 8.88
N GLU A 81 6.18 -6.41 7.70
CA GLU A 81 6.07 -5.54 6.52
C GLU A 81 5.14 -6.16 5.49
N LEU A 82 4.17 -5.38 5.01
CA LEU A 82 3.24 -5.74 3.95
C LEU A 82 3.81 -5.23 2.63
N GLY A 83 4.06 -6.12 1.67
CA GLY A 83 4.64 -5.77 0.38
C GLY A 83 6.08 -5.24 0.47
N PRO A 84 7.03 -5.97 1.06
CA PRO A 84 8.41 -5.50 1.26
C PRO A 84 9.19 -5.27 -0.04
N GLY A 85 8.73 -5.81 -1.17
CA GLY A 85 9.40 -5.71 -2.45
C GLY A 85 10.86 -6.16 -2.38
N LYS A 86 11.81 -5.23 -2.62
CA LYS A 86 13.25 -5.52 -2.56
C LYS A 86 13.81 -5.64 -1.14
N GLY A 87 13.06 -5.23 -0.11
CA GLY A 87 13.51 -5.23 1.29
C GLY A 87 14.35 -4.01 1.68
N THR A 88 14.36 -2.98 0.86
CA THR A 88 15.13 -1.75 1.10
C THR A 88 14.65 -1.05 2.37
N LEU A 89 13.33 -0.89 2.53
CA LEU A 89 12.74 -0.26 3.71
C LEU A 89 13.12 -1.00 5.00
N MET A 90 12.92 -2.31 5.03
CA MET A 90 13.26 -3.09 6.23
C MET A 90 14.75 -3.09 6.52
N SER A 91 15.61 -3.08 5.50
CA SER A 91 17.06 -2.98 5.68
C SER A 91 17.47 -1.67 6.38
N ASP A 92 16.86 -0.55 5.97
CA ASP A 92 17.12 0.76 6.58
C ASP A 92 16.56 0.86 8.00
N ILE A 93 15.37 0.31 8.23
CA ILE A 93 14.76 0.23 9.56
C ILE A 93 15.66 -0.58 10.50
N MET A 94 16.05 -1.79 10.12
CA MET A 94 16.87 -2.65 10.97
C MET A 94 18.23 -2.03 11.27
N ARG A 95 18.90 -1.44 10.26
CA ARG A 95 20.15 -0.69 10.46
C ARG A 95 19.99 0.46 11.46
N THR A 96 18.83 1.13 11.44
CA THR A 96 18.54 2.23 12.37
C THR A 96 18.26 1.72 13.78
N LEU A 97 17.52 0.64 13.92
CA LEU A 97 17.25 -0.01 15.21
C LEU A 97 18.56 -0.47 15.89
N ASP A 98 19.45 -1.11 15.16
CA ASP A 98 20.75 -1.56 15.68
C ASP A 98 21.58 -0.43 16.27
N LYS A 99 21.47 0.79 15.70
CA LYS A 99 22.19 1.97 16.17
C LYS A 99 21.50 2.72 17.31
N SER A 100 20.15 2.73 17.33
CA SER A 100 19.35 3.59 18.22
C SER A 100 18.82 2.87 19.44
N VAL A 101 18.56 1.55 19.36
CA VAL A 101 18.01 0.75 20.45
C VAL A 101 19.12 0.05 21.21
N LYS A 102 19.52 0.63 22.34
CA LYS A 102 20.60 0.09 23.20
C LYS A 102 20.13 -1.02 24.15
N ILE A 103 18.85 -1.30 24.23
CA ILE A 103 18.29 -2.38 25.05
C ILE A 103 18.16 -3.64 24.20
N LYS A 104 18.33 -4.81 24.82
CA LYS A 104 18.14 -6.09 24.11
C LYS A 104 16.66 -6.29 23.79
N VAL A 105 16.33 -6.31 22.52
CA VAL A 105 14.98 -6.57 21.99
C VAL A 105 15.03 -7.77 21.06
N LEU A 106 14.13 -8.71 21.24
CA LEU A 106 13.93 -9.81 20.29
C LEU A 106 12.93 -9.38 19.22
N ILE A 107 13.40 -9.20 17.99
CA ILE A 107 12.59 -8.84 16.84
C ILE A 107 12.46 -10.05 15.93
N ASN A 108 11.22 -10.54 15.74
CA ASN A 108 10.91 -11.54 14.74
C ASN A 108 10.42 -10.83 13.48
N LEU A 109 11.11 -11.00 12.37
CA LEU A 109 10.71 -10.40 11.09
C LEU A 109 9.72 -11.28 10.38
N HIS A 110 8.68 -10.65 9.82
CA HIS A 110 7.65 -11.26 9.02
C HIS A 110 7.37 -10.42 7.78
N PHE A 111 7.24 -11.08 6.63
CA PHE A 111 6.96 -10.44 5.36
C PHE A 111 5.69 -11.03 4.73
N LEU A 112 4.75 -10.17 4.34
CA LEU A 112 3.62 -10.54 3.48
C LEU A 112 4.04 -10.24 2.04
N GLU A 113 4.51 -11.26 1.32
CA GLU A 113 5.02 -11.10 -0.05
C GLU A 113 4.63 -12.31 -0.91
N ASN A 114 4.06 -12.03 -2.05
CA ASN A 114 3.58 -13.04 -2.98
C ASN A 114 4.48 -13.23 -4.20
N ASN A 115 5.44 -12.31 -4.46
CA ASN A 115 6.38 -12.41 -5.56
C ASN A 115 7.54 -13.36 -5.21
N ILE A 116 7.68 -14.43 -6.01
CA ILE A 116 8.71 -15.45 -5.80
C ILE A 116 10.13 -14.86 -5.93
N SER A 117 10.34 -13.91 -6.86
CA SER A 117 11.65 -13.28 -7.06
C SER A 117 12.03 -12.42 -5.85
N PHE A 118 11.09 -11.64 -5.32
CA PHE A 118 11.31 -10.85 -4.11
C PHE A 118 11.55 -11.76 -2.90
N ASN A 119 10.76 -12.81 -2.71
CA ASN A 119 10.97 -13.77 -1.62
C ASN A 119 12.38 -14.39 -1.65
N LYS A 120 12.92 -14.71 -2.83
CA LYS A 120 14.30 -15.21 -2.96
C LYS A 120 15.34 -14.16 -2.55
N LYS A 121 15.13 -12.87 -2.89
CA LYS A 121 16.01 -11.77 -2.50
C LYS A 121 15.93 -11.52 -0.99
N LEU A 122 14.72 -11.44 -0.45
CA LEU A 122 14.45 -11.23 0.97
C LEU A 122 15.03 -12.34 1.84
N THR A 123 14.93 -13.60 1.42
CA THR A 123 15.54 -14.74 2.15
C THR A 123 17.06 -14.61 2.27
N LYS A 124 17.72 -14.01 1.27
CA LYS A 124 19.17 -13.74 1.34
C LYS A 124 19.50 -12.58 2.26
N LEU A 125 18.68 -11.52 2.26
CA LEU A 125 18.88 -10.33 3.11
C LEU A 125 18.50 -10.63 4.57
N PHE A 126 17.47 -11.41 4.80
CA PHE A 126 16.89 -11.71 6.11
C PHE A 126 16.68 -13.22 6.28
N PRO A 127 17.76 -14.00 6.49
CA PRO A 127 17.68 -15.47 6.53
C PRO A 127 16.78 -16.03 7.65
N SER A 128 16.56 -15.24 8.71
CA SER A 128 15.74 -15.63 9.87
C SER A 128 14.29 -15.12 9.79
N ALA A 129 13.91 -14.44 8.70
CA ALA A 129 12.57 -13.90 8.54
C ALA A 129 11.56 -14.98 8.18
N ASN A 130 10.30 -14.74 8.54
CA ASN A 130 9.16 -15.59 8.19
C ASN A 130 8.40 -14.98 7.01
N PHE A 131 8.01 -15.80 6.05
CA PHE A 131 7.31 -15.37 4.83
C PHE A 131 5.87 -15.86 4.84
N HIS A 132 4.95 -14.98 4.46
CA HIS A 132 3.52 -15.23 4.45
C HIS A 132 2.92 -14.83 3.09
N SER A 133 1.92 -15.58 2.66
CA SER A 133 1.10 -15.26 1.48
C SER A 133 -0.32 -14.80 1.83
N ASP A 134 -0.71 -14.91 3.10
CA ASP A 134 -2.02 -14.50 3.62
C ASP A 134 -1.81 -13.80 4.98
N ILE A 135 -2.43 -12.63 5.13
CA ILE A 135 -2.39 -11.83 6.37
C ILE A 135 -2.93 -12.61 7.59
N LYS A 136 -3.80 -13.58 7.38
CA LYS A 136 -4.37 -14.42 8.44
C LYS A 136 -3.34 -15.31 9.11
N THR A 137 -2.25 -15.63 8.42
CA THR A 137 -1.16 -16.47 8.94
C THR A 137 -0.13 -15.73 9.78
N MET A 138 -0.29 -14.40 9.95
CA MET A 138 0.57 -13.60 10.81
C MET A 138 0.54 -14.09 12.25
N PRO A 139 1.67 -14.02 12.97
CA PRO A 139 1.78 -14.56 14.33
C PRO A 139 0.90 -13.80 15.33
N ASP A 140 0.63 -14.44 16.44
CA ASP A 140 0.10 -13.80 17.63
C ASP A 140 1.23 -13.16 18.45
N GLY A 141 0.88 -12.25 19.38
CA GLY A 141 1.79 -11.49 20.19
C GLY A 141 1.95 -10.04 19.74
N TYR A 142 2.72 -9.28 20.51
CA TYR A 142 2.91 -7.85 20.23
C TYR A 142 3.48 -7.65 18.82
N SER A 143 2.73 -6.99 17.97
CA SER A 143 3.05 -6.88 16.55
C SER A 143 3.04 -5.42 16.08
N ILE A 144 4.02 -5.04 15.24
CA ILE A 144 4.05 -3.75 14.57
C ILE A 144 3.98 -3.99 13.07
N TYR A 145 2.93 -3.46 12.45
CA TYR A 145 2.65 -3.60 11.03
C TYR A 145 3.11 -2.35 10.28
N ILE A 146 3.92 -2.52 9.26
CA ILE A 146 4.40 -1.46 8.37
C ILE A 146 3.92 -1.77 6.95
N ALA A 147 3.38 -0.77 6.26
CA ALA A 147 3.05 -0.84 4.85
C ALA A 147 3.46 0.46 4.16
N ASN A 148 4.17 0.35 3.06
CA ASN A 148 4.55 1.48 2.22
C ASN A 148 4.16 1.19 0.78
N GLU A 149 3.28 2.02 0.20
CA GLU A 149 2.80 1.84 -1.18
C GLU A 149 2.30 0.40 -1.41
N PHE A 150 1.32 0.00 -0.57
CA PHE A 150 0.76 -1.34 -0.57
C PHE A 150 -0.73 -1.34 -0.88
N PHE A 151 -1.48 -0.39 -0.30
CA PHE A 151 -2.94 -0.34 -0.43
C PHE A 151 -3.40 0.21 -1.77
N ASP A 152 -2.60 1.04 -2.42
CA ASP A 152 -2.85 1.63 -3.74
C ASP A 152 -2.93 0.59 -4.87
N ALA A 153 -2.18 -0.52 -4.71
CA ALA A 153 -2.12 -1.63 -5.67
C ALA A 153 -3.20 -2.71 -5.44
N LEU A 154 -4.03 -2.58 -4.40
CA LEU A 154 -5.09 -3.55 -4.14
C LEU A 154 -6.29 -3.34 -5.06
N PRO A 155 -6.94 -4.42 -5.53
CA PRO A 155 -8.10 -4.33 -6.40
C PRO A 155 -9.23 -3.49 -5.80
N ILE A 156 -9.82 -2.60 -6.61
CA ILE A 156 -10.91 -1.72 -6.18
C ILE A 156 -12.22 -2.03 -6.89
N THR A 157 -13.31 -1.75 -6.19
CA THR A 157 -14.64 -1.63 -6.77
C THR A 157 -14.96 -0.14 -6.93
N GLN A 158 -15.46 0.26 -8.10
CA GLN A 158 -16.02 1.59 -8.33
C GLN A 158 -17.54 1.52 -8.38
N ILE A 159 -18.21 2.40 -7.64
CA ILE A 159 -19.67 2.55 -7.65
C ILE A 159 -20.02 3.98 -8.03
N THR A 160 -21.01 4.13 -8.90
CA THR A 160 -21.60 5.42 -9.26
C THR A 160 -23.09 5.42 -9.04
N LYS A 161 -23.69 6.62 -9.04
CA LYS A 161 -25.13 6.82 -9.05
C LYS A 161 -25.55 7.47 -10.37
N GLU A 162 -26.49 6.85 -11.06
CA GLU A 162 -27.12 7.41 -12.25
C GLU A 162 -28.64 7.19 -12.19
N ASN A 163 -29.41 8.26 -12.42
CA ASN A 163 -30.89 8.22 -12.39
C ASN A 163 -31.44 7.57 -11.10
N ASN A 164 -30.83 7.89 -9.95
CA ASN A 164 -31.11 7.30 -8.63
C ASN A 164 -30.84 5.80 -8.48
N LEU A 165 -30.23 5.15 -9.47
CA LEU A 165 -29.79 3.77 -9.41
C LEU A 165 -28.30 3.70 -9.10
N LEU A 166 -27.92 2.75 -8.25
CA LEU A 166 -26.51 2.44 -8.02
C LEU A 166 -26.00 1.47 -9.08
N LYS A 167 -24.83 1.79 -9.61
CA LYS A 167 -24.15 1.00 -10.63
C LYS A 167 -22.71 0.73 -10.21
N TYR A 168 -22.15 -0.38 -10.67
CA TYR A 168 -20.74 -0.71 -10.42
C TYR A 168 -19.98 -0.89 -11.74
N ALA A 169 -18.67 -0.63 -11.69
CA ALA A 169 -17.80 -0.71 -12.84
C ALA A 169 -17.50 -2.16 -13.23
N VAL A 170 -17.63 -2.44 -14.51
CA VAL A 170 -17.24 -3.67 -15.18
C VAL A 170 -16.37 -3.39 -16.38
N VAL A 171 -15.62 -4.38 -16.82
CA VAL A 171 -14.85 -4.37 -18.06
C VAL A 171 -15.51 -5.30 -19.06
N LYS A 172 -15.72 -4.79 -20.25
CA LYS A 172 -16.31 -5.51 -21.41
C LYS A 172 -15.39 -5.45 -22.62
N SER A 173 -15.72 -6.26 -23.62
CA SER A 173 -15.05 -6.26 -24.92
C SER A 173 -16.06 -6.59 -26.02
N ASP A 174 -16.20 -5.71 -27.00
CA ASP A 174 -17.08 -5.93 -28.17
C ASP A 174 -16.35 -6.55 -29.35
N LYS A 175 -15.01 -6.42 -29.38
CA LYS A 175 -14.13 -6.94 -30.43
C LYS A 175 -12.85 -7.49 -29.80
N PRO A 176 -12.17 -8.45 -30.41
CA PRO A 176 -10.91 -8.92 -29.93
C PRO A 176 -9.96 -7.75 -29.61
N ASN A 177 -9.43 -7.71 -28.38
CA ASN A 177 -8.51 -6.69 -27.87
C ASN A 177 -9.06 -5.27 -27.71
N CYS A 178 -10.37 -5.06 -27.80
CA CYS A 178 -11.00 -3.76 -27.60
C CYS A 178 -11.78 -3.77 -26.28
N PHE A 179 -11.12 -3.39 -25.21
CA PHE A 179 -11.72 -3.35 -23.87
C PHE A 179 -12.24 -1.96 -23.55
N TYR A 180 -13.34 -1.91 -22.78
CA TYR A 180 -13.87 -0.66 -22.25
C TYR A 180 -14.50 -0.86 -20.89
N LYS A 181 -14.56 0.20 -20.10
CA LYS A 181 -15.22 0.24 -18.79
C LYS A 181 -16.65 0.72 -18.95
N GLU A 182 -17.59 0.03 -18.31
CA GLU A 182 -18.99 0.39 -18.24
C GLU A 182 -19.51 0.28 -16.82
N PHE A 183 -20.54 1.06 -16.47
CA PHE A 183 -21.24 0.95 -15.20
C PHE A 183 -22.58 0.24 -15.42
N ILE A 184 -22.77 -0.91 -14.78
CA ILE A 184 -24.01 -1.69 -14.84
C ILE A 184 -24.76 -1.67 -13.50
N ASN A 185 -26.09 -1.82 -13.54
CA ASN A 185 -26.92 -1.75 -12.35
C ASN A 185 -26.53 -2.81 -11.32
N ILE A 186 -26.47 -2.41 -10.05
CA ILE A 186 -26.40 -3.33 -8.92
C ILE A 186 -27.80 -3.92 -8.76
N LYS A 187 -27.91 -5.26 -8.73
CA LYS A 187 -29.18 -5.93 -8.45
C LYS A 187 -29.57 -5.71 -6.99
N ASP A 188 -30.86 -5.54 -6.75
CA ASP A 188 -31.38 -5.42 -5.38
C ASP A 188 -30.93 -6.62 -4.52
N ASN A 189 -30.46 -6.32 -3.31
CA ASN A 189 -29.93 -7.30 -2.35
C ASN A 189 -28.65 -8.05 -2.78
N ASP A 190 -27.87 -7.52 -3.71
CA ASP A 190 -26.55 -8.10 -3.99
C ASP A 190 -25.59 -7.83 -2.82
N SER A 191 -25.47 -8.84 -1.96
CA SER A 191 -24.61 -8.81 -0.75
C SER A 191 -23.13 -8.56 -1.03
N LYS A 192 -22.71 -8.59 -2.30
CA LYS A 192 -21.33 -8.25 -2.71
C LYS A 192 -21.01 -6.79 -2.50
N PHE A 193 -22.03 -5.90 -2.40
CA PHE A 193 -21.85 -4.46 -2.28
C PHE A 193 -22.31 -3.97 -0.91
N TYR A 194 -21.47 -4.15 0.10
CA TYR A 194 -21.70 -3.51 1.41
C TYR A 194 -21.21 -2.06 1.35
N LEU A 195 -22.15 -1.14 1.19
CA LEU A 195 -21.86 0.30 1.20
C LEU A 195 -22.08 0.90 2.58
N PRO A 196 -21.27 1.89 2.98
CA PRO A 196 -21.52 2.65 4.20
C PRO A 196 -22.95 3.24 4.19
N SER A 197 -23.69 3.09 5.27
CA SER A 197 -25.09 3.57 5.39
C SER A 197 -25.23 5.09 5.22
N ASN A 198 -24.15 5.83 5.47
CA ASN A 198 -24.08 7.29 5.31
C ASN A 198 -23.52 7.75 3.96
N LEU A 199 -23.32 6.83 3.02
CA LEU A 199 -22.79 7.16 1.70
C LEU A 199 -23.85 7.90 0.87
N ASN A 200 -23.66 9.20 0.70
CA ASN A 200 -24.56 10.05 -0.08
C ASN A 200 -23.94 10.41 -1.44
N LEU A 201 -24.14 9.54 -2.42
CA LEU A 201 -23.68 9.76 -3.79
C LEU A 201 -24.65 10.66 -4.56
N LYS A 202 -24.15 11.68 -5.22
CA LYS A 202 -24.85 12.45 -6.24
C LYS A 202 -24.73 11.73 -7.59
N ASN A 203 -25.57 12.10 -8.54
CA ASN A 203 -25.46 11.58 -9.92
C ASN A 203 -24.08 11.95 -10.50
N GLY A 204 -23.36 10.96 -11.02
CA GLY A 204 -22.03 11.11 -11.59
C GLY A 204 -20.86 10.99 -10.60
N ASP A 205 -21.14 10.97 -9.30
CA ASP A 205 -20.10 10.68 -8.30
C ASP A 205 -19.57 9.24 -8.47
N ILE A 206 -18.27 9.05 -8.30
CA ILE A 206 -17.63 7.72 -8.29
C ILE A 206 -17.03 7.48 -6.92
N TYR A 207 -17.50 6.44 -6.23
CA TYR A 207 -16.96 5.97 -4.97
C TYR A 207 -16.09 4.73 -5.19
N GLU A 208 -14.87 4.76 -4.67
CA GLU A 208 -13.88 3.69 -4.77
C GLU A 208 -13.64 3.07 -3.39
N PHE A 209 -13.58 1.75 -3.34
CA PHE A 209 -13.21 0.99 -2.15
C PHE A 209 -12.59 -0.36 -2.53
N SER A 210 -11.76 -0.91 -1.66
CA SER A 210 -11.15 -2.23 -1.82
C SER A 210 -11.64 -3.17 -0.72
N LYS A 211 -12.28 -4.27 -1.10
CA LYS A 211 -12.70 -5.32 -0.15
C LYS A 211 -11.49 -6.06 0.43
N GLU A 212 -10.44 -6.20 -0.36
CA GLU A 212 -9.21 -6.82 0.09
C GLU A 212 -8.51 -5.96 1.14
N ALA A 213 -8.39 -4.65 0.92
CA ALA A 213 -7.90 -3.71 1.93
C ALA A 213 -8.71 -3.79 3.23
N ASP A 214 -10.04 -3.81 3.12
CA ASP A 214 -10.96 -3.94 4.26
C ASP A 214 -10.71 -5.24 5.04
N SER A 215 -10.52 -6.36 4.36
CA SER A 215 -10.23 -7.66 4.97
C SER A 215 -8.88 -7.67 5.69
N ILE A 216 -7.84 -7.09 5.07
CA ILE A 216 -6.51 -6.94 5.66
C ILE A 216 -6.58 -6.06 6.92
N LEU A 217 -7.20 -4.89 6.83
CA LEU A 217 -7.34 -3.96 7.96
C LEU A 217 -8.11 -4.58 9.12
N ASN A 218 -9.21 -5.30 8.87
CA ASN A 218 -9.95 -6.00 9.90
C ASN A 218 -9.11 -7.07 10.60
N THR A 219 -8.28 -7.81 9.84
CA THR A 219 -7.39 -8.83 10.39
C THR A 219 -6.31 -8.20 11.27
N ILE A 220 -5.67 -7.13 10.80
CA ILE A 220 -4.65 -6.38 11.56
C ILE A 220 -5.25 -5.79 12.83
N ALA A 221 -6.40 -5.12 12.72
CA ALA A 221 -7.07 -4.53 13.87
C ALA A 221 -7.42 -5.56 14.93
N LYS A 222 -7.94 -6.73 14.53
CA LYS A 222 -8.22 -7.84 15.43
C LYS A 222 -6.95 -8.30 16.16
N LYS A 223 -5.86 -8.54 15.43
CA LYS A 223 -4.58 -8.99 16.02
C LYS A 223 -3.99 -7.95 16.98
N ILE A 224 -4.04 -6.66 16.62
CA ILE A 224 -3.60 -5.57 17.51
C ILE A 224 -4.46 -5.53 18.78
N LYS A 225 -5.78 -5.70 18.66
CA LYS A 225 -6.69 -5.73 19.81
C LYS A 225 -6.43 -6.91 20.73
N ASP A 226 -6.23 -8.09 20.16
CA ASP A 226 -6.08 -9.35 20.92
C ASP A 226 -4.71 -9.48 21.60
N SER A 227 -3.65 -8.92 20.99
CA SER A 227 -2.26 -9.13 21.44
C SER A 227 -1.47 -7.86 21.71
N ASN A 228 -2.10 -6.70 21.60
CA ASN A 228 -1.49 -5.38 21.52
C ASN A 228 -0.59 -5.23 20.28
N GLY A 229 -0.36 -4.00 19.88
CA GLY A 229 0.48 -3.72 18.73
C GLY A 229 0.26 -2.32 18.18
N LEU A 230 0.97 -2.03 17.11
CA LEU A 230 0.94 -0.74 16.41
C LEU A 230 0.88 -0.98 14.90
N PHE A 231 0.56 0.07 14.17
CA PHE A 231 0.76 0.10 12.72
C PHE A 231 1.30 1.46 12.28
N LEU A 232 1.96 1.47 11.13
CA LEU A 232 2.33 2.64 10.36
C LEU A 232 2.15 2.32 8.87
N PHE A 233 1.23 2.99 8.21
CA PHE A 233 0.96 2.84 6.78
C PHE A 233 1.20 4.15 6.06
N THR A 234 1.94 4.09 4.97
CA THR A 234 2.21 5.21 4.08
C THR A 234 1.78 4.86 2.68
N ASP A 235 1.02 5.75 2.08
CA ASP A 235 0.57 5.59 0.71
C ASP A 235 0.18 6.94 0.11
N TYR A 236 0.01 7.03 -1.20
CA TYR A 236 -0.56 8.22 -1.79
C TYR A 236 -2.08 8.14 -1.83
N GLY A 237 -2.70 9.29 -1.49
CA GLY A 237 -4.14 9.28 -1.34
C GLY A 237 -4.68 10.56 -0.74
N TYR A 238 -5.88 10.45 -0.20
CA TYR A 238 -6.63 11.59 0.31
C TYR A 238 -7.22 11.34 1.69
N LYS A 239 -7.33 12.43 2.43
CA LYS A 239 -8.25 12.61 3.56
C LYS A 239 -9.44 13.39 3.04
N ASN A 240 -10.59 13.19 3.60
CA ASN A 240 -11.88 13.69 3.14
C ASN A 240 -12.36 12.97 1.87
N LEU A 241 -13.45 12.29 2.02
CA LEU A 241 -14.04 11.45 0.99
C LEU A 241 -14.17 12.21 -0.34
N LYS A 242 -13.58 11.65 -1.38
CA LYS A 242 -13.64 12.18 -2.74
C LYS A 242 -14.41 11.19 -3.61
N PHE A 243 -15.39 11.71 -4.33
CA PHE A 243 -16.19 10.93 -5.26
C PHE A 243 -15.69 11.13 -6.69
N LYS A 244 -14.57 10.51 -7.03
CA LYS A 244 -14.00 10.59 -8.38
C LYS A 244 -13.20 9.35 -8.72
N ASN A 245 -13.04 9.11 -10.02
CA ASN A 245 -12.15 8.08 -10.52
C ASN A 245 -10.69 8.45 -10.24
N THR A 246 -9.97 7.58 -9.54
CA THR A 246 -8.55 7.72 -9.27
C THR A 246 -7.71 6.60 -9.89
N LEU A 247 -8.37 5.57 -10.46
CA LEU A 247 -7.69 4.48 -11.13
C LEU A 247 -6.79 5.00 -12.24
N SER A 248 -5.53 4.63 -12.20
CA SER A 248 -4.49 4.97 -13.15
C SER A 248 -3.68 3.74 -13.54
N ALA A 249 -3.04 3.79 -14.70
CA ALA A 249 -2.08 2.79 -15.12
C ALA A 249 -0.73 3.45 -15.38
N MET A 250 0.35 2.74 -15.07
CA MET A 250 1.71 3.22 -15.25
C MET A 250 2.62 2.13 -15.83
N GLN A 251 3.44 2.53 -16.79
CA GLN A 251 4.50 1.70 -17.34
C GLN A 251 5.69 2.57 -17.74
N ASN A 252 6.90 2.18 -17.41
CA ASN A 252 8.14 2.91 -17.69
C ASN A 252 8.07 4.39 -17.25
N ASN A 253 7.56 4.65 -16.04
CA ASN A 253 7.36 5.98 -15.45
C ASN A 253 6.43 6.90 -16.28
N ARG A 254 5.50 6.35 -17.07
CA ARG A 254 4.53 7.09 -17.88
C ARG A 254 3.12 6.57 -17.62
N VAL A 255 2.18 7.49 -17.53
CA VAL A 255 0.75 7.15 -17.49
C VAL A 255 0.34 6.55 -18.83
N THR A 256 -0.37 5.43 -18.76
CA THR A 256 -0.85 4.65 -19.91
C THR A 256 -2.36 4.40 -19.79
N ASN A 257 -2.96 3.84 -20.82
CA ASN A 257 -4.33 3.34 -20.71
C ASN A 257 -4.30 1.97 -20.02
N PHE A 258 -5.16 1.77 -19.02
CA PHE A 258 -5.15 0.53 -18.22
C PHE A 258 -5.60 -0.72 -19.00
N PHE A 259 -6.08 -0.57 -20.25
CA PHE A 259 -6.40 -1.69 -21.14
C PHE A 259 -5.27 -2.07 -22.11
N ASP A 260 -4.22 -1.24 -22.26
CA ASP A 260 -3.22 -1.46 -23.31
C ASP A 260 -2.31 -2.65 -23.00
N ASN A 261 -1.79 -2.73 -21.79
CA ASN A 261 -0.76 -3.70 -21.40
C ASN A 261 -1.20 -4.58 -20.22
N ILE A 262 -2.36 -5.23 -20.36
CA ILE A 262 -2.98 -6.04 -19.31
C ILE A 262 -2.01 -7.11 -18.77
N GLY A 263 -1.77 -7.10 -17.46
CA GLY A 263 -0.85 -8.02 -16.78
C GLY A 263 0.64 -7.66 -16.91
N THR A 264 0.97 -6.54 -17.60
CA THR A 264 2.36 -6.13 -17.78
C THR A 264 2.64 -4.66 -17.46
N GLN A 265 1.66 -3.94 -16.92
CA GLN A 265 1.75 -2.58 -16.41
C GLN A 265 1.15 -2.50 -15.01
N ASP A 266 1.54 -1.49 -14.26
CA ASP A 266 0.98 -1.21 -12.95
C ASP A 266 -0.42 -0.58 -13.05
N LEU A 267 -1.29 -0.93 -12.11
CA LEU A 267 -2.62 -0.34 -11.94
C LEU A 267 -2.76 0.09 -10.49
N THR A 268 -3.02 1.36 -10.27
CA THR A 268 -3.07 1.94 -8.94
C THR A 268 -4.29 2.84 -8.75
N SER A 269 -4.70 3.01 -7.51
CA SER A 269 -5.76 3.95 -7.13
C SER A 269 -5.36 4.72 -5.88
N HIS A 270 -5.90 5.92 -5.69
CA HIS A 270 -5.62 6.70 -4.48
C HIS A 270 -6.26 6.07 -3.25
N VAL A 271 -5.48 5.92 -2.20
CA VAL A 271 -5.94 5.36 -0.92
C VAL A 271 -6.85 6.34 -0.19
N ASN A 272 -8.00 5.86 0.27
CA ASN A 272 -8.92 6.61 1.11
C ASN A 272 -8.54 6.43 2.59
N PHE A 273 -7.77 7.35 3.14
CA PHE A 273 -7.29 7.27 4.53
C PHE A 273 -8.38 7.48 5.59
N ASP A 274 -9.46 8.18 5.27
CA ASP A 274 -10.61 8.25 6.18
C ASP A 274 -11.30 6.88 6.32
N ASN A 275 -11.39 6.11 5.23
CA ASN A 275 -11.93 4.76 5.29
C ASN A 275 -11.04 3.86 6.15
N ILE A 276 -9.71 3.90 5.97
CA ILE A 276 -8.76 3.17 6.82
C ILE A 276 -8.96 3.53 8.29
N LYS A 277 -8.99 4.83 8.60
CA LYS A 277 -9.18 5.32 9.97
C LYS A 277 -10.48 4.83 10.59
N ILE A 278 -11.61 5.05 9.90
CA ILE A 278 -12.95 4.64 10.37
C ILE A 278 -13.00 3.13 10.61
N LYS A 279 -12.43 2.32 9.72
CA LYS A 279 -12.41 0.86 9.88
C LYS A 279 -11.64 0.42 11.11
N LEU A 280 -10.47 1.00 11.34
CA LEU A 280 -9.65 0.70 12.50
C LEU A 280 -10.31 1.16 13.80
N GLU A 281 -10.90 2.37 13.82
CA GLU A 281 -11.64 2.90 14.96
C GLU A 281 -12.87 2.04 15.31
N ASN A 282 -13.62 1.58 14.32
CA ASN A 282 -14.77 0.67 14.49
C ASN A 282 -14.37 -0.68 15.09
N GLN A 283 -13.13 -1.13 14.89
CA GLN A 283 -12.56 -2.32 15.54
C GLN A 283 -12.00 -2.03 16.94
N GLY A 284 -12.08 -0.78 17.40
CA GLY A 284 -11.63 -0.38 18.73
C GLY A 284 -10.18 0.09 18.82
N ILE A 285 -9.49 0.27 17.70
CA ILE A 285 -8.16 0.87 17.69
C ILE A 285 -8.27 2.36 17.99
N LYS A 286 -7.50 2.83 18.97
CA LYS A 286 -7.49 4.22 19.44
C LYS A 286 -6.18 4.91 19.08
N ASN A 287 -6.12 6.23 19.30
CA ASN A 287 -4.91 7.03 19.13
C ASN A 287 -4.30 6.97 17.72
N ILE A 288 -5.18 6.95 16.74
CA ILE A 288 -4.79 6.95 15.34
C ILE A 288 -4.42 8.39 14.94
N ARG A 289 -3.17 8.60 14.57
CA ARG A 289 -2.68 9.85 13.98
C ARG A 289 -2.67 9.76 12.46
N PHE A 290 -2.90 10.90 11.85
CA PHE A 290 -2.86 11.08 10.41
C PHE A 290 -2.13 12.37 10.07
N MET A 291 -1.19 12.32 9.14
CA MET A 291 -0.45 13.49 8.64
C MET A 291 0.03 13.29 7.20
N THR A 292 0.52 14.35 6.58
CA THR A 292 1.23 14.24 5.31
C THR A 292 2.61 13.59 5.53
N GLN A 293 3.17 13.00 4.48
CA GLN A 293 4.52 12.44 4.55
C GLN A 293 5.54 13.51 4.96
N SER A 294 5.43 14.72 4.40
CA SER A 294 6.30 15.85 4.78
C SER A 294 6.24 16.15 6.27
N GLN A 295 5.05 16.22 6.85
CA GLN A 295 4.88 16.46 8.28
C GLN A 295 5.51 15.35 9.12
N PHE A 296 5.24 14.10 8.80
CA PHE A 296 5.78 12.96 9.52
C PHE A 296 7.31 12.93 9.47
N LEU A 297 7.89 13.04 8.28
CA LEU A 297 9.35 12.95 8.12
C LEU A 297 10.07 14.12 8.80
N LYS A 298 9.49 15.34 8.77
CA LYS A 298 10.03 16.51 9.48
C LYS A 298 9.93 16.35 11.00
N GLU A 299 8.83 15.84 11.52
CA GLU A 299 8.70 15.53 12.96
C GLU A 299 9.75 14.49 13.41
N MET A 300 10.09 13.53 12.55
CA MET A 300 11.15 12.55 12.82
C MET A 300 12.56 13.11 12.64
N GLY A 301 12.72 14.36 12.18
CA GLY A 301 14.00 15.04 12.07
C GLY A 301 14.78 14.75 10.78
N ILE A 302 14.10 14.47 9.66
CA ILE A 302 14.73 14.12 8.39
C ILE A 302 15.73 15.17 7.91
N GLU A 303 15.43 16.47 8.11
CA GLU A 303 16.31 17.58 7.68
C GLU A 303 17.62 17.58 8.47
N LEU A 304 17.55 17.38 9.80
CA LEU A 304 18.75 17.26 10.64
C LEU A 304 19.58 16.01 10.26
N ARG A 305 18.89 14.90 9.96
CA ARG A 305 19.57 13.67 9.55
C ARG A 305 20.25 13.84 8.19
N ALA A 306 19.61 14.53 7.24
CA ALA A 306 20.18 14.86 5.95
C ALA A 306 21.47 15.69 6.09
N SER A 307 21.44 16.76 6.92
CA SER A 307 22.62 17.56 7.20
C SER A 307 23.78 16.74 7.74
N LYS A 308 23.53 15.86 8.72
CA LYS A 308 24.57 14.95 9.24
C LYS A 308 25.09 13.95 8.21
N LEU A 309 24.24 13.53 7.28
CA LEU A 309 24.64 12.63 6.21
C LEU A 309 25.55 13.35 5.20
N ILE A 310 25.27 14.61 4.88
CA ILE A 310 26.09 15.47 4.03
C ILE A 310 27.44 15.75 4.70
N GLU A 311 27.45 16.12 5.99
CA GLU A 311 28.71 16.33 6.74
C GLU A 311 29.63 15.11 6.69
N SER A 312 29.04 13.90 6.79
CA SER A 312 29.81 12.65 6.71
C SER A 312 30.18 12.22 5.29
N ASN A 313 29.50 12.76 4.28
CA ASN A 313 29.72 12.40 2.87
C ASN A 313 29.43 13.59 1.93
N PRO A 314 30.25 14.64 1.93
CA PRO A 314 30.02 15.86 1.17
C PRO A 314 29.94 15.65 -0.35
N MET A 315 30.61 14.64 -0.88
CA MET A 315 30.57 14.32 -2.33
C MET A 315 29.17 13.92 -2.83
N ASN A 316 28.27 13.51 -1.92
CA ASN A 316 26.91 13.10 -2.24
C ASN A 316 25.84 14.16 -1.85
N GLU A 317 26.25 15.38 -1.52
CA GLU A 317 25.35 16.45 -1.08
C GLU A 317 24.18 16.66 -2.04
N GLU A 318 24.46 16.82 -3.33
CA GLU A 318 23.44 17.05 -4.35
C GLU A 318 22.43 15.91 -4.40
N SER A 319 22.87 14.67 -4.41
CA SER A 319 22.02 13.48 -4.44
C SER A 319 21.16 13.37 -3.18
N ILE A 320 21.72 13.66 -2.00
CA ILE A 320 21.01 13.65 -0.72
C ILE A 320 19.91 14.71 -0.72
N MET A 321 20.23 15.94 -1.19
CA MET A 321 19.27 17.04 -1.25
C MET A 321 18.16 16.81 -2.24
N ILE A 322 18.44 16.23 -3.42
CA ILE A 322 17.43 15.82 -4.39
C ILE A 322 16.48 14.79 -3.77
N GLY A 323 17.02 13.76 -3.13
CA GLY A 323 16.21 12.73 -2.44
C GLY A 323 15.37 13.31 -1.31
N LEU A 324 15.97 14.15 -0.46
CA LEU A 324 15.26 14.85 0.61
C LEU A 324 14.10 15.68 0.04
N ASN A 325 14.37 16.54 -0.93
CA ASN A 325 13.36 17.40 -1.54
C ASN A 325 12.21 16.60 -2.14
N ARG A 326 12.51 15.51 -2.86
CA ARG A 326 11.47 14.63 -3.44
C ARG A 326 10.56 14.04 -2.37
N LEU A 327 11.09 13.69 -1.20
CA LEU A 327 10.33 13.10 -0.10
C LEU A 327 9.46 14.11 0.64
N ILE A 328 9.90 15.40 0.82
CA ILE A 328 9.22 16.36 1.70
C ILE A 328 8.63 17.57 1.00
N ALA A 329 8.96 17.87 -0.25
CA ALA A 329 8.39 19.03 -0.95
C ALA A 329 6.89 18.83 -1.20
N LEU A 330 6.13 19.93 -1.00
CA LEU A 330 4.66 19.87 -1.04
C LEU A 330 4.10 19.65 -2.44
N ASP A 331 4.83 20.05 -3.46
CA ASP A 331 4.52 19.86 -4.88
C ASP A 331 4.99 18.51 -5.43
N GLN A 332 5.61 17.69 -4.57
CA GLN A 332 6.05 16.32 -4.88
C GLN A 332 5.38 15.31 -3.95
N MET A 333 6.14 14.37 -3.39
CA MET A 333 5.58 13.31 -2.53
C MET A 333 5.11 13.85 -1.17
N GLY A 334 5.67 14.94 -0.69
CA GLY A 334 5.46 15.43 0.67
C GLY A 334 4.01 15.72 1.04
N SER A 335 3.20 16.22 0.10
CA SER A 335 1.76 16.44 0.31
C SER A 335 0.89 15.34 -0.30
N LEU A 336 1.33 14.69 -1.38
CA LEU A 336 0.58 13.65 -2.05
C LEU A 336 0.49 12.39 -1.18
N PHE A 337 1.61 11.98 -0.58
CA PHE A 337 1.68 10.84 0.32
C PHE A 337 1.18 11.20 1.73
N LYS A 338 0.55 10.24 2.36
CA LYS A 338 -0.04 10.34 3.70
C LYS A 338 0.50 9.23 4.58
N VAL A 339 0.60 9.53 5.86
CA VAL A 339 1.00 8.57 6.88
C VAL A 339 -0.14 8.46 7.89
N ILE A 340 -0.59 7.23 8.13
CA ILE A 340 -1.54 6.90 9.20
C ILE A 340 -0.87 5.88 10.13
N PHE A 341 -0.91 6.16 11.43
CA PHE A 341 -0.24 5.31 12.40
C PHE A 341 -0.89 5.41 13.77
N THR A 342 -0.64 4.41 14.61
CA THR A 342 -1.00 4.47 16.02
C THR A 342 0.17 4.96 16.85
N GLU A 343 -0.12 5.83 17.82
CA GLU A 343 0.76 6.11 18.94
C GLU A 343 0.23 5.38 20.16
N TYR A 344 1.14 4.92 20.93
CA TYR A 344 0.79 4.38 22.22
C TYR A 344 0.71 5.53 23.24
N ASN A 345 -0.29 5.52 24.11
CA ASN A 345 -0.36 6.36 25.33
C ASN A 345 0.40 5.73 26.47
#